data_bc8731d881786b7fadca5c0305a0d0b2
#
_entry.id   bc8731d881786b7fadca5c0305a0d0b2
#
_cell.length_a   1.000
_cell.length_b   1.000
_cell.length_c   1.000
_cell.angle_alpha   90.00
_cell.angle_beta   90.00
_cell.angle_gamma   90.00
#
_symmetry.space_group_name_H-M   'P 1'
#
loop_
_entity.id
_entity.type
_entity.pdbx_description
1 polymer ?
#
loop_
_entity_poly.entity_id
_entity_poly.type
_entity_poly.pdbx_seq_one_letter_code
_entity_poly.pdbx_strand_id
1 'polypeptide(L)'
;MKEYDYLIVGAGLYGAVMAHELKKKGKKCLVIDRRDHIAGNIYCEDIEGIHVHKYGAHIFHTSDKKVWDYMNQFAEFNNYINSPVAVYKDELYNLPFNMNTFSKMWNIRTPQEAKEIIEKQRKETGITDPQNLEEQALFLGGRDIYEKLIKGYTEKQWGRKCTELPAFIIKRLPFRFVYDNNYFNDRYQGIPVGGYTAIVEKMLEGTEVRTGIDFFEFRKENPEIAEKIIFTGMIDEYFGYQLGALEYRSVRFETEVLDCENYQGNAVVNYTEREVPYTRIIEHKHFEFGKQEKTVISREYSSEWSVGMEPYYPVNDEKNNALFEEYKKLAEKEENVIFGGRLGDYKYYDMDKVVAAALDRLGEFN
;
A
#
# COMPACT_ATOMS: atom_id res chain seq x y z
N MET A 1 22.69 -10.11 31.67
CA MET A 1 22.65 -9.00 30.71
C MET A 1 21.80 -9.47 29.52
N LYS A 2 20.90 -8.67 29.05
CA LYS A 2 20.13 -8.97 27.85
C LYS A 2 21.08 -9.02 26.65
N GLU A 3 20.79 -9.91 25.71
CA GLU A 3 21.71 -10.16 24.59
C GLU A 3 21.68 -9.05 23.54
N TYR A 4 20.50 -8.40 23.38
CA TYR A 4 20.25 -7.30 22.44
C TYR A 4 19.71 -6.06 23.15
N ASP A 5 20.01 -4.88 22.62
CA ASP A 5 19.34 -3.64 23.03
C ASP A 5 17.89 -3.64 22.54
N TYR A 6 17.66 -4.12 21.30
CA TYR A 6 16.34 -4.14 20.67
C TYR A 6 16.03 -5.47 20.01
N LEU A 7 14.82 -5.97 20.23
CA LEU A 7 14.14 -6.96 19.39
C LEU A 7 13.18 -6.23 18.48
N ILE A 8 13.38 -6.33 17.17
CA ILE A 8 12.50 -5.72 16.15
C ILE A 8 11.66 -6.83 15.54
N VAL A 9 10.35 -6.72 15.70
CA VAL A 9 9.38 -7.70 15.20
C VAL A 9 8.77 -7.17 13.91
N GLY A 10 9.15 -7.80 12.81
CA GLY A 10 8.82 -7.43 11.43
C GLY A 10 10.02 -6.90 10.67
N ALA A 11 10.46 -7.65 9.66
CA ALA A 11 11.56 -7.29 8.75
C ALA A 11 11.08 -6.52 7.51
N GLY A 12 9.91 -5.86 7.60
CA GLY A 12 9.39 -4.95 6.58
C GLY A 12 10.13 -3.60 6.60
N LEU A 13 9.68 -2.67 5.73
CA LEU A 13 10.36 -1.38 5.55
C LEU A 13 10.51 -0.59 6.86
N TYR A 14 9.48 -0.54 7.72
CA TYR A 14 9.56 0.15 9.01
C TYR A 14 10.64 -0.46 9.91
N GLY A 15 10.59 -1.79 10.11
CA GLY A 15 11.56 -2.49 10.96
C GLY A 15 12.99 -2.39 10.42
N ALA A 16 13.17 -2.43 9.09
CA ALA A 16 14.48 -2.28 8.46
C ALA A 16 15.08 -0.88 8.67
N VAL A 17 14.27 0.19 8.53
CA VAL A 17 14.71 1.56 8.84
C VAL A 17 15.11 1.68 10.32
N MET A 18 14.28 1.15 11.24
CA MET A 18 14.56 1.17 12.67
C MET A 18 15.89 0.44 12.98
N ALA A 19 16.08 -0.77 12.45
CA ALA A 19 17.29 -1.57 12.64
C ALA A 19 18.53 -0.84 12.13
N HIS A 20 18.45 -0.27 10.92
CA HIS A 20 19.56 0.47 10.31
C HIS A 20 20.00 1.65 11.16
N GLU A 21 19.07 2.50 11.56
CA GLU A 21 19.37 3.72 12.30
C GLU A 21 19.83 3.43 13.75
N LEU A 22 19.23 2.42 14.41
CA LEU A 22 19.67 1.99 15.74
C LEU A 22 21.08 1.42 15.69
N LYS A 23 21.42 0.63 14.67
CA LYS A 23 22.78 0.13 14.45
C LYS A 23 23.79 1.27 14.25
N LYS A 24 23.43 2.33 13.50
CA LYS A 24 24.28 3.53 13.36
C LYS A 24 24.52 4.23 14.71
N LYS A 25 23.59 4.12 15.66
CA LYS A 25 23.75 4.59 17.05
C LYS A 25 24.50 3.60 17.94
N GLY A 26 25.06 2.52 17.39
CA GLY A 26 25.84 1.50 18.13
C GLY A 26 24.97 0.50 18.90
N LYS A 27 23.68 0.40 18.62
CA LYS A 27 22.77 -0.54 19.27
C LYS A 27 22.83 -1.91 18.63
N LYS A 28 22.78 -2.96 19.44
CA LYS A 28 22.71 -4.34 19.01
C LYS A 28 21.24 -4.74 18.83
N CYS A 29 20.84 -5.04 17.61
CA CYS A 29 19.47 -5.40 17.25
C CYS A 29 19.36 -6.86 16.80
N LEU A 30 18.27 -7.52 17.17
CA LEU A 30 17.79 -8.75 16.54
C LEU A 30 16.48 -8.42 15.81
N VAL A 31 16.41 -8.74 14.51
CA VAL A 31 15.18 -8.63 13.72
C VAL A 31 14.58 -10.01 13.53
N ILE A 32 13.29 -10.17 13.80
CA ILE A 32 12.56 -11.42 13.52
C ILE A 32 11.36 -11.12 12.62
N ASP A 33 11.03 -12.06 11.75
CA ASP A 33 9.80 -12.00 10.93
C ASP A 33 9.13 -13.37 10.88
N ARG A 34 7.79 -13.38 10.91
CA ARG A 34 7.02 -14.63 10.79
C ARG A 34 7.05 -15.24 9.40
N ARG A 35 7.25 -14.41 8.36
CA ARG A 35 7.46 -14.88 6.99
C ARG A 35 8.86 -15.50 6.85
N ASP A 36 9.04 -16.30 5.83
CA ASP A 36 10.32 -16.93 5.49
C ASP A 36 11.28 -16.00 4.72
N HIS A 37 10.89 -14.75 4.53
CA HIS A 37 11.64 -13.70 3.82
C HIS A 37 11.54 -12.35 4.54
N ILE A 38 12.49 -11.47 4.26
CA ILE A 38 12.51 -10.06 4.67
C ILE A 38 11.65 -9.20 3.73
N ALA A 39 11.69 -7.89 3.91
CA ALA A 39 11.04 -6.84 3.13
C ALA A 39 9.51 -6.76 3.27
N GLY A 40 8.87 -7.65 4.04
CA GLY A 40 7.43 -7.55 4.30
C GLY A 40 6.61 -7.46 3.00
N ASN A 41 5.71 -6.49 2.91
CA ASN A 41 4.85 -6.33 1.72
C ASN A 41 5.58 -5.77 0.49
N ILE A 42 6.77 -5.21 0.64
CA ILE A 42 7.58 -4.74 -0.51
C ILE A 42 8.53 -5.81 -1.05
N TYR A 43 8.41 -7.05 -0.59
CA TYR A 43 9.22 -8.16 -1.06
C TYR A 43 9.03 -8.37 -2.57
N CYS A 44 10.15 -8.43 -3.29
CA CYS A 44 10.23 -8.79 -4.69
C CYS A 44 10.89 -10.17 -4.82
N GLU A 45 10.24 -11.05 -5.57
CA GLU A 45 10.77 -12.37 -5.94
C GLU A 45 11.32 -12.32 -7.36
N ASP A 46 12.50 -12.85 -7.61
CA ASP A 46 13.03 -12.97 -8.98
C ASP A 46 12.38 -14.17 -9.67
N ILE A 47 11.63 -13.92 -10.74
CA ILE A 47 11.04 -14.95 -11.59
C ILE A 47 11.39 -14.61 -13.06
N GLU A 48 12.11 -15.49 -13.73
CA GLU A 48 12.57 -15.30 -15.13
C GLU A 48 13.38 -14.00 -15.32
N GLY A 49 14.12 -13.57 -14.28
CA GLY A 49 14.88 -12.30 -14.30
C GLY A 49 13.99 -11.05 -14.21
N ILE A 50 12.78 -11.19 -13.70
CA ILE A 50 11.82 -10.11 -13.44
C ILE A 50 11.58 -10.01 -11.95
N HIS A 51 11.76 -8.82 -11.36
CA HIS A 51 11.42 -8.59 -9.95
C HIS A 51 9.91 -8.49 -9.79
N VAL A 52 9.31 -9.58 -9.35
CA VAL A 52 7.87 -9.71 -9.13
C VAL A 52 7.51 -9.14 -7.77
N HIS A 53 6.70 -8.10 -7.72
CA HIS A 53 6.16 -7.53 -6.49
C HIS A 53 5.11 -8.49 -5.90
N LYS A 54 5.53 -9.37 -5.00
CA LYS A 54 4.72 -10.52 -4.54
C LYS A 54 3.42 -10.12 -3.84
N TYR A 55 3.41 -8.97 -3.20
CA TYR A 55 2.28 -8.48 -2.41
C TYR A 55 1.60 -7.25 -3.01
N GLY A 56 1.64 -7.13 -4.33
CA GLY A 56 1.01 -6.06 -5.08
C GLY A 56 1.97 -4.99 -5.60
N ALA A 57 1.48 -4.18 -6.52
CA ALA A 57 2.27 -3.12 -7.14
C ALA A 57 2.70 -2.09 -6.08
N HIS A 58 4.00 -1.90 -5.95
CA HIS A 58 4.61 -0.89 -5.10
C HIS A 58 5.41 0.06 -5.96
N ILE A 59 5.04 1.32 -5.97
CA ILE A 59 5.77 2.40 -6.63
C ILE A 59 6.18 3.41 -5.54
N PHE A 60 7.47 3.67 -5.42
CA PHE A 60 7.94 4.65 -4.45
C PHE A 60 7.68 6.05 -4.98
N HIS A 61 7.02 6.88 -4.18
CA HIS A 61 6.75 8.28 -4.49
C HIS A 61 6.75 9.12 -3.22
N THR A 62 7.18 10.36 -3.31
CA THR A 62 7.18 11.29 -2.19
C THR A 62 7.43 12.73 -2.67
N SER A 63 6.90 13.70 -1.93
CA SER A 63 7.30 15.11 -2.05
C SER A 63 8.31 15.53 -0.97
N ASP A 64 8.56 14.65 0.00
CA ASP A 64 9.56 14.88 1.05
C ASP A 64 10.97 14.55 0.56
N LYS A 65 11.78 15.60 0.37
CA LYS A 65 13.17 15.44 -0.09
C LYS A 65 14.03 14.64 0.89
N LYS A 66 13.78 14.72 2.20
CA LYS A 66 14.57 13.98 3.20
C LYS A 66 14.34 12.48 3.05
N VAL A 67 13.09 12.08 2.87
CA VAL A 67 12.71 10.67 2.64
C VAL A 67 13.27 10.18 1.31
N TRP A 68 13.18 10.99 0.25
CA TRP A 68 13.77 10.66 -1.04
C TRP A 68 15.28 10.45 -0.95
N ASP A 69 16.00 11.41 -0.36
CA ASP A 69 17.46 11.33 -0.19
C ASP A 69 17.86 10.15 0.72
N TYR A 70 17.04 9.83 1.72
CA TYR A 70 17.27 8.69 2.59
C TYR A 70 17.19 7.37 1.81
N MET A 71 16.14 7.16 1.03
CA MET A 71 15.95 5.95 0.23
C MET A 71 17.02 5.79 -0.85
N ASN A 72 17.48 6.88 -1.43
CA ASN A 72 18.55 6.87 -2.45
C ASN A 72 19.94 6.49 -1.88
N GLN A 73 20.12 6.36 -0.56
CA GLN A 73 21.33 5.77 0.02
C GLN A 73 21.41 4.25 -0.20
N PHE A 74 20.26 3.59 -0.45
CA PHE A 74 20.17 2.14 -0.54
C PHE A 74 19.97 1.61 -1.96
N ALA A 75 19.40 2.42 -2.86
CA ALA A 75 19.20 2.06 -4.25
C ALA A 75 19.20 3.29 -5.16
N GLU A 76 19.52 3.09 -6.42
CA GLU A 76 19.19 4.01 -7.50
C GLU A 76 17.73 3.79 -7.88
N PHE A 77 16.96 4.87 -8.04
CA PHE A 77 15.58 4.80 -8.54
C PHE A 77 15.55 5.16 -10.01
N ASN A 78 14.83 4.36 -10.79
CA ASN A 78 14.62 4.64 -12.21
C ASN A 78 13.60 5.78 -12.40
N ASN A 79 13.32 6.13 -13.65
CA ASN A 79 12.36 7.18 -14.01
C ASN A 79 10.95 6.66 -14.32
N TYR A 80 10.54 5.56 -13.70
CA TYR A 80 9.20 5.02 -13.89
C TYR A 80 8.14 6.01 -13.42
N ILE A 81 7.18 6.29 -14.31
CA ILE A 81 6.01 7.12 -14.02
C ILE A 81 4.78 6.21 -13.93
N ASN A 82 4.12 6.21 -12.80
CA ASN A 82 2.91 5.40 -12.63
C ASN A 82 1.76 5.98 -13.44
N SER A 83 1.35 5.29 -14.48
CA SER A 83 0.28 5.70 -15.41
C SER A 83 -0.68 4.53 -15.65
N PRO A 84 -1.45 4.10 -14.64
CA PRO A 84 -2.35 2.97 -14.77
C PRO A 84 -3.48 3.30 -15.76
N VAL A 85 -4.05 2.24 -16.33
CA VAL A 85 -5.25 2.33 -17.16
C VAL A 85 -6.37 1.50 -16.55
N ALA A 86 -7.60 1.80 -16.95
CA ALA A 86 -8.80 1.07 -16.52
C ALA A 86 -9.51 0.48 -17.72
N VAL A 87 -9.88 -0.79 -17.63
CA VAL A 87 -10.75 -1.48 -18.56
C VAL A 87 -12.16 -1.53 -17.99
N TYR A 88 -13.13 -1.07 -18.78
CA TYR A 88 -14.55 -1.22 -18.54
C TYR A 88 -15.22 -1.76 -19.81
N LYS A 89 -15.63 -3.02 -19.80
CA LYS A 89 -16.12 -3.72 -21.01
C LYS A 89 -15.07 -3.65 -22.13
N ASP A 90 -15.46 -3.10 -23.28
CA ASP A 90 -14.58 -2.92 -24.44
C ASP A 90 -13.86 -1.57 -24.45
N GLU A 91 -13.97 -0.79 -23.37
CA GLU A 91 -13.42 0.57 -23.30
C GLU A 91 -12.17 0.60 -22.43
N LEU A 92 -11.14 1.32 -22.88
CA LEU A 92 -9.90 1.57 -22.12
C LEU A 92 -9.83 3.06 -21.76
N TYR A 93 -9.58 3.35 -20.48
CA TYR A 93 -9.48 4.70 -19.94
C TYR A 93 -8.15 4.92 -19.22
N ASN A 94 -7.61 6.14 -19.33
CA ASN A 94 -6.46 6.55 -18.54
C ASN A 94 -6.87 6.89 -17.09
N LEU A 95 -5.96 6.61 -16.16
CA LEU A 95 -6.04 7.03 -14.76
C LEU A 95 -4.81 7.88 -14.41
N PRO A 96 -4.91 8.83 -13.46
CA PRO A 96 -6.11 9.26 -12.74
C PRO A 96 -7.12 9.92 -13.68
N PHE A 97 -8.31 10.28 -13.18
CA PHE A 97 -9.32 10.96 -13.99
C PHE A 97 -8.79 12.31 -14.49
N ASN A 98 -8.48 12.37 -15.78
CA ASN A 98 -7.85 13.52 -16.42
C ASN A 98 -8.46 13.78 -17.80
N MET A 99 -7.94 14.76 -18.53
CA MET A 99 -8.49 15.09 -19.84
C MET A 99 -8.42 13.95 -20.87
N ASN A 100 -7.47 13.00 -20.75
CA ASN A 100 -7.46 11.81 -21.61
C ASN A 100 -8.67 10.91 -21.28
N THR A 101 -9.00 10.73 -20.00
CA THR A 101 -10.20 10.00 -19.54
C THR A 101 -11.46 10.65 -20.07
N PHE A 102 -11.61 11.96 -19.88
CA PHE A 102 -12.81 12.72 -20.26
C PHE A 102 -12.99 12.80 -21.77
N SER A 103 -11.90 13.05 -22.52
CA SER A 103 -11.92 13.08 -23.98
C SER A 103 -12.36 11.73 -24.56
N LYS A 104 -11.85 10.63 -24.01
CA LYS A 104 -12.26 9.28 -24.42
C LYS A 104 -13.72 9.00 -24.10
N MET A 105 -14.17 9.38 -22.88
CA MET A 105 -15.51 9.08 -22.38
C MET A 105 -16.61 9.87 -23.10
N TRP A 106 -16.35 11.15 -23.38
CA TRP A 106 -17.36 12.09 -23.87
C TRP A 106 -17.06 12.67 -25.28
N ASN A 107 -15.99 12.25 -25.93
CA ASN A 107 -15.53 12.78 -27.23
C ASN A 107 -15.40 14.32 -27.22
N ILE A 108 -14.81 14.86 -26.17
CA ILE A 108 -14.56 16.29 -25.96
C ILE A 108 -13.06 16.61 -26.04
N ARG A 109 -12.71 17.90 -26.07
CA ARG A 109 -11.32 18.35 -26.22
C ARG A 109 -10.87 19.36 -25.17
N THR A 110 -11.81 20.05 -24.54
CA THR A 110 -11.49 21.17 -23.64
C THR A 110 -11.90 20.90 -22.20
N PRO A 111 -11.17 21.48 -21.23
CA PRO A 111 -11.53 21.41 -19.82
C PRO A 111 -12.94 22.00 -19.54
N GLN A 112 -13.36 23.00 -20.30
CA GLN A 112 -14.67 23.64 -20.14
C GLN A 112 -15.80 22.65 -20.45
N GLU A 113 -15.70 21.92 -21.57
CA GLU A 113 -16.68 20.90 -21.96
C GLU A 113 -16.77 19.80 -20.87
N ALA A 114 -15.63 19.33 -20.33
CA ALA A 114 -15.61 18.34 -19.27
C ALA A 114 -16.33 18.83 -18.01
N LYS A 115 -16.04 20.06 -17.58
CA LYS A 115 -16.68 20.68 -16.41
C LYS A 115 -18.18 20.84 -16.59
N GLU A 116 -18.63 21.23 -17.77
CA GLU A 116 -20.05 21.39 -18.09
C GLU A 116 -20.80 20.06 -18.03
N ILE A 117 -20.20 18.97 -18.54
CA ILE A 117 -20.81 17.63 -18.46
C ILE A 117 -20.88 17.14 -17.01
N ILE A 118 -19.81 17.26 -16.25
CA ILE A 118 -19.78 16.87 -14.83
C ILE A 118 -20.81 17.69 -14.04
N GLU A 119 -20.86 19.01 -14.25
CA GLU A 119 -21.78 19.89 -13.54
C GLU A 119 -23.25 19.58 -13.90
N LYS A 120 -23.54 19.27 -15.18
CA LYS A 120 -24.87 18.83 -15.61
C LYS A 120 -25.28 17.55 -14.89
N GLN A 121 -24.43 16.52 -14.93
CA GLN A 121 -24.70 15.23 -14.29
C GLN A 121 -24.83 15.36 -12.76
N ARG A 122 -24.00 16.22 -12.14
CA ARG A 122 -24.12 16.53 -10.71
C ARG A 122 -25.45 17.17 -10.35
N LYS A 123 -25.90 18.15 -11.12
CA LYS A 123 -27.20 18.81 -10.90
C LYS A 123 -28.39 17.85 -11.06
N GLU A 124 -28.28 16.89 -11.97
CA GLU A 124 -29.33 15.86 -12.17
C GLU A 124 -29.49 14.95 -10.94
N THR A 125 -28.44 14.77 -10.10
CA THR A 125 -28.53 13.97 -8.87
C THR A 125 -29.21 14.71 -7.72
N GLY A 126 -29.20 16.04 -7.71
CA GLY A 126 -29.67 16.86 -6.60
C GLY A 126 -28.83 16.78 -5.32
N ILE A 127 -27.68 16.11 -5.35
CA ILE A 127 -26.79 15.94 -4.19
C ILE A 127 -26.05 17.24 -3.91
N THR A 128 -26.18 17.75 -2.67
CA THR A 128 -25.49 18.96 -2.21
C THR A 128 -24.53 18.67 -1.07
N ASP A 129 -24.78 17.63 -0.27
CA ASP A 129 -23.97 17.21 0.87
C ASP A 129 -23.86 15.67 0.86
N PRO A 130 -22.82 15.10 0.22
CA PRO A 130 -22.66 13.66 0.07
C PRO A 130 -22.49 12.94 1.42
N GLN A 131 -23.30 11.91 1.68
CA GLN A 131 -23.31 11.14 2.92
C GLN A 131 -22.54 9.81 2.82
N ASN A 132 -22.34 9.31 1.62
CA ASN A 132 -21.66 8.02 1.36
C ASN A 132 -20.78 8.12 0.11
N LEU A 133 -20.06 7.04 -0.18
CA LEU A 133 -19.10 6.99 -1.29
C LEU A 133 -19.79 7.18 -2.66
N GLU A 134 -20.97 6.59 -2.89
CA GLU A 134 -21.72 6.76 -4.13
C GLU A 134 -22.03 8.23 -4.36
N GLU A 135 -22.64 8.87 -3.37
CA GLU A 135 -22.99 10.29 -3.45
C GLU A 135 -21.77 11.18 -3.66
N GLN A 136 -20.65 10.87 -2.99
CA GLN A 136 -19.40 11.59 -3.15
C GLN A 136 -18.83 11.42 -4.56
N ALA A 137 -18.90 10.22 -5.14
CA ALA A 137 -18.44 9.95 -6.49
C ALA A 137 -19.27 10.69 -7.54
N LEU A 138 -20.60 10.64 -7.40
CA LEU A 138 -21.53 11.36 -8.26
C LEU A 138 -21.33 12.88 -8.17
N PHE A 139 -21.08 13.38 -6.97
CA PHE A 139 -20.81 14.81 -6.74
C PHE A 139 -19.50 15.28 -7.37
N LEU A 140 -18.43 14.47 -7.32
CA LEU A 140 -17.11 14.81 -7.86
C LEU A 140 -17.02 14.64 -9.37
N GLY A 141 -17.49 13.52 -9.91
CA GLY A 141 -17.21 13.09 -11.29
C GLY A 141 -18.43 12.90 -12.17
N GLY A 142 -19.63 12.93 -11.59
CA GLY A 142 -20.86 12.63 -12.31
C GLY A 142 -21.11 11.13 -12.50
N ARG A 143 -22.25 10.82 -13.13
CA ARG A 143 -22.76 9.46 -13.27
C ARG A 143 -21.86 8.55 -14.12
N ASP A 144 -21.37 9.05 -15.24
CA ASP A 144 -20.62 8.21 -16.19
C ASP A 144 -19.30 7.71 -15.57
N ILE A 145 -18.57 8.59 -14.87
CA ILE A 145 -17.33 8.22 -14.18
C ILE A 145 -17.63 7.26 -13.03
N TYR A 146 -18.68 7.53 -12.25
CA TYR A 146 -19.08 6.66 -11.16
C TYR A 146 -19.42 5.26 -11.64
N GLU A 147 -20.33 5.12 -12.60
CA GLU A 147 -20.79 3.80 -13.07
C GLU A 147 -19.69 3.00 -13.79
N LYS A 148 -18.87 3.67 -14.62
CA LYS A 148 -17.85 2.97 -15.41
C LYS A 148 -16.55 2.71 -14.65
N LEU A 149 -16.09 3.65 -13.82
CA LEU A 149 -14.72 3.61 -13.32
C LEU A 149 -14.58 3.48 -11.80
N ILE A 150 -15.64 3.78 -11.03
CA ILE A 150 -15.57 3.78 -9.56
C ILE A 150 -16.35 2.62 -8.96
N LYS A 151 -17.63 2.50 -9.29
CA LYS A 151 -18.57 1.62 -8.60
C LYS A 151 -18.10 0.17 -8.52
N GLY A 152 -17.98 -0.51 -9.66
CA GLY A 152 -17.62 -1.94 -9.67
C GLY A 152 -16.25 -2.23 -9.10
N TYR A 153 -15.26 -1.36 -9.35
CA TYR A 153 -13.94 -1.47 -8.76
C TYR A 153 -13.97 -1.36 -7.24
N THR A 154 -14.63 -0.33 -6.72
CA THR A 154 -14.71 -0.05 -5.29
C THR A 154 -15.50 -1.13 -4.56
N GLU A 155 -16.63 -1.59 -5.12
CA GLU A 155 -17.42 -2.66 -4.52
C GLU A 155 -16.66 -3.99 -4.45
N LYS A 156 -15.82 -4.30 -5.44
CA LYS A 156 -14.91 -5.46 -5.39
C LYS A 156 -13.84 -5.28 -4.31
N GLN A 157 -13.20 -4.10 -4.28
CA GLN A 157 -12.13 -3.82 -3.35
C GLN A 157 -12.60 -3.88 -1.88
N TRP A 158 -13.77 -3.37 -1.59
CA TRP A 158 -14.30 -3.26 -0.23
C TRP A 158 -15.29 -4.38 0.15
N GLY A 159 -15.78 -5.15 -0.81
CA GLY A 159 -16.78 -6.20 -0.56
C GLY A 159 -18.15 -5.67 -0.12
N ARG A 160 -18.40 -4.35 -0.23
CA ARG A 160 -19.61 -3.64 0.19
C ARG A 160 -20.10 -2.73 -0.91
N LYS A 161 -21.40 -2.39 -0.89
CA LYS A 161 -21.95 -1.41 -1.83
C LYS A 161 -21.38 -0.02 -1.57
N CYS A 162 -21.24 0.79 -2.61
CA CYS A 162 -20.78 2.17 -2.49
C CYS A 162 -21.68 3.02 -1.58
N THR A 163 -22.96 2.70 -1.48
CA THR A 163 -23.92 3.35 -0.56
C THR A 163 -23.67 3.05 0.93
N GLU A 164 -22.90 1.99 1.23
CA GLU A 164 -22.57 1.55 2.60
C GLU A 164 -21.18 2.00 3.03
N LEU A 165 -20.41 2.58 2.10
CA LEU A 165 -19.05 3.03 2.33
C LEU A 165 -18.99 4.52 2.65
N PRO A 166 -18.08 4.95 3.55
CA PRO A 166 -17.94 6.37 3.88
C PRO A 166 -17.44 7.21 2.72
N ALA A 167 -17.96 8.43 2.58
CA ALA A 167 -17.60 9.37 1.53
C ALA A 167 -16.10 9.71 1.49
N PHE A 168 -15.39 9.67 2.64
CA PHE A 168 -14.00 10.05 2.71
C PHE A 168 -13.06 9.13 1.91
N ILE A 169 -13.43 7.88 1.63
CA ILE A 169 -12.62 6.91 0.89
C ILE A 169 -12.18 7.45 -0.48
N ILE A 170 -13.08 8.15 -1.18
CA ILE A 170 -12.80 8.72 -2.49
C ILE A 170 -12.64 10.24 -2.50
N LYS A 171 -12.71 10.89 -1.35
CA LYS A 171 -12.57 12.35 -1.25
C LYS A 171 -11.26 12.88 -1.83
N ARG A 172 -10.24 12.04 -1.90
CA ARG A 172 -8.90 12.38 -2.42
C ARG A 172 -8.68 11.95 -3.87
N LEU A 173 -9.65 11.35 -4.55
CA LEU A 173 -9.48 10.98 -5.96
C LEU A 173 -9.22 12.24 -6.79
N PRO A 174 -8.08 12.29 -7.52
CA PRO A 174 -7.75 13.46 -8.30
C PRO A 174 -8.61 13.53 -9.57
N PHE A 175 -9.28 14.66 -9.74
CA PHE A 175 -9.91 15.07 -11.00
C PHE A 175 -9.06 16.18 -11.59
N ARG A 176 -8.40 15.92 -12.72
CA ARG A 176 -7.46 16.85 -13.34
C ARG A 176 -7.98 17.32 -14.69
N PHE A 177 -8.13 18.62 -14.86
CA PHE A 177 -8.55 19.22 -16.13
C PHE A 177 -7.34 19.60 -17.00
N VAL A 178 -6.36 18.67 -17.06
CA VAL A 178 -5.15 18.72 -17.89
C VAL A 178 -4.89 17.33 -18.48
N TYR A 179 -4.11 17.24 -19.57
CA TYR A 179 -3.68 15.98 -20.17
C TYR A 179 -2.43 15.47 -19.43
N ASP A 180 -2.62 14.84 -18.28
CA ASP A 180 -1.55 14.30 -17.45
C ASP A 180 -1.94 12.93 -16.88
N ASN A 181 -1.24 11.88 -17.32
CA ASN A 181 -1.47 10.50 -16.91
C ASN A 181 -0.61 10.09 -15.68
N ASN A 182 0.25 10.96 -15.16
CA ASN A 182 0.97 10.66 -13.95
C ASN A 182 -0.01 10.50 -12.78
N TYR A 183 -0.07 9.30 -12.19
CA TYR A 183 -1.03 9.03 -11.12
C TYR A 183 -0.77 9.84 -9.85
N PHE A 184 0.50 10.04 -9.51
CA PHE A 184 0.90 10.77 -8.31
C PHE A 184 1.09 12.27 -8.58
N ASN A 185 0.87 13.08 -7.53
CA ASN A 185 1.19 14.52 -7.52
C ASN A 185 2.56 14.80 -6.90
N ASP A 186 3.26 13.76 -6.47
CA ASP A 186 4.53 13.89 -5.76
C ASP A 186 5.66 14.31 -6.68
N ARG A 187 6.62 15.02 -6.10
CA ARG A 187 7.77 15.55 -6.81
C ARG A 187 8.72 14.45 -7.29
N TYR A 188 8.84 13.38 -6.52
CA TYR A 188 9.73 12.27 -6.77
C TYR A 188 8.93 10.98 -6.88
N GLN A 189 9.26 10.14 -7.82
CA GLN A 189 8.76 8.78 -7.94
C GLN A 189 9.71 7.92 -8.75
N GLY A 190 9.63 6.60 -8.58
CA GLY A 190 10.42 5.63 -9.33
C GLY A 190 10.34 4.24 -8.72
N ILE A 191 10.97 3.31 -9.40
CA ILE A 191 11.16 1.94 -8.93
C ILE A 191 12.66 1.76 -8.65
N PRO A 192 13.05 1.13 -7.54
CA PRO A 192 14.45 0.86 -7.27
C PRO A 192 14.99 -0.16 -8.27
N VAL A 193 16.13 0.15 -8.86
CA VAL A 193 16.85 -0.78 -9.73
C VAL A 193 17.31 -1.97 -8.90
N GLY A 194 16.93 -3.18 -9.31
CA GLY A 194 17.20 -4.40 -8.57
C GLY A 194 16.13 -4.79 -7.54
N GLY A 195 14.98 -4.12 -7.55
CA GLY A 195 13.82 -4.44 -6.71
C GLY A 195 13.93 -3.94 -5.27
N TYR A 196 12.81 -3.98 -4.56
CA TYR A 196 12.72 -3.48 -3.18
C TYR A 196 13.41 -4.36 -2.14
N THR A 197 13.51 -5.66 -2.38
CA THR A 197 14.16 -6.59 -1.45
C THR A 197 15.61 -6.18 -1.20
N ALA A 198 16.35 -5.80 -2.25
CA ALA A 198 17.73 -5.34 -2.17
C ALA A 198 17.93 -4.09 -1.30
N ILE A 199 16.93 -3.19 -1.24
CA ILE A 199 16.96 -2.04 -0.32
C ILE A 199 16.95 -2.51 1.13
N VAL A 200 16.04 -3.44 1.45
CA VAL A 200 15.90 -3.95 2.82
C VAL A 200 17.12 -4.78 3.22
N GLU A 201 17.69 -5.56 2.30
CA GLU A 201 18.96 -6.28 2.52
C GLU A 201 20.08 -5.32 2.93
N LYS A 202 20.26 -4.21 2.21
CA LYS A 202 21.26 -3.19 2.53
C LYS A 202 20.99 -2.50 3.88
N MET A 203 19.72 -2.20 4.21
CA MET A 203 19.37 -1.63 5.51
C MET A 203 19.71 -2.58 6.66
N LEU A 204 19.48 -3.87 6.47
CA LEU A 204 19.72 -4.91 7.48
C LEU A 204 21.14 -5.46 7.48
N GLU A 205 22.00 -5.02 6.56
CA GLU A 205 23.38 -5.50 6.48
C GLU A 205 24.11 -5.39 7.83
N GLY A 206 24.67 -6.51 8.31
CA GLY A 206 25.36 -6.61 9.61
C GLY A 206 24.44 -6.51 10.83
N THR A 207 23.12 -6.65 10.65
CA THR A 207 22.14 -6.88 11.71
C THR A 207 21.72 -8.35 11.68
N GLU A 208 21.57 -8.98 12.83
CA GLU A 208 21.08 -10.36 12.89
C GLU A 208 19.59 -10.39 12.54
N VAL A 209 19.23 -11.25 11.57
CA VAL A 209 17.85 -11.43 11.11
C VAL A 209 17.48 -12.90 11.16
N ARG A 210 16.32 -13.22 11.71
CA ARG A 210 15.75 -14.57 11.74
C ARG A 210 14.34 -14.53 11.13
N THR A 211 14.14 -15.23 10.04
CA THR A 211 12.85 -15.38 9.36
C THR A 211 12.16 -16.67 9.75
N GLY A 212 10.83 -16.80 9.48
CA GLY A 212 10.04 -17.96 9.88
C GLY A 212 9.83 -18.05 11.39
N ILE A 213 9.91 -16.94 12.12
CA ILE A 213 9.84 -16.89 13.58
C ILE A 213 8.55 -16.20 14.02
N ASP A 214 7.67 -16.94 14.67
CA ASP A 214 6.51 -16.37 15.35
C ASP A 214 6.96 -15.63 16.62
N PHE A 215 6.58 -14.36 16.75
CA PHE A 215 7.00 -13.53 17.88
C PHE A 215 6.48 -14.05 19.22
N PHE A 216 5.22 -14.52 19.28
CA PHE A 216 4.60 -14.89 20.53
C PHE A 216 5.21 -16.18 21.09
N GLU A 217 5.52 -17.15 20.24
CA GLU A 217 6.23 -18.36 20.63
C GLU A 217 7.68 -18.04 20.99
N PHE A 218 8.36 -17.25 20.17
CA PHE A 218 9.76 -16.83 20.42
C PHE A 218 9.91 -16.10 21.76
N ARG A 219 8.97 -15.19 22.08
CA ARG A 219 8.98 -14.42 23.35
C ARG A 219 8.81 -15.33 24.58
N LYS A 220 7.99 -16.39 24.48
CA LYS A 220 7.80 -17.34 25.59
C LYS A 220 9.10 -18.07 25.93
N GLU A 221 9.86 -18.47 24.91
CA GLU A 221 11.13 -19.16 25.07
C GLU A 221 12.29 -18.22 25.44
N ASN A 222 12.20 -16.94 25.05
CA ASN A 222 13.26 -15.94 25.18
C ASN A 222 12.77 -14.65 25.85
N PRO A 223 12.19 -14.67 27.06
CA PRO A 223 11.51 -13.50 27.65
C PRO A 223 12.45 -12.33 27.97
N GLU A 224 13.74 -12.59 28.13
CA GLU A 224 14.76 -11.61 28.51
C GLU A 224 15.77 -11.31 27.39
N ILE A 225 15.44 -11.62 26.11
CA ILE A 225 16.37 -11.55 24.98
C ILE A 225 16.85 -10.12 24.67
N ALA A 226 15.98 -9.12 24.83
CA ALA A 226 16.27 -7.72 24.51
C ALA A 226 15.79 -6.75 25.60
N GLU A 227 16.39 -5.55 25.64
CA GLU A 227 15.97 -4.49 26.59
C GLU A 227 14.62 -3.88 26.20
N LYS A 228 14.42 -3.65 24.89
CA LYS A 228 13.19 -3.10 24.31
C LYS A 228 12.74 -3.91 23.09
N ILE A 229 11.46 -3.85 22.83
CA ILE A 229 10.82 -4.48 21.67
C ILE A 229 10.24 -3.38 20.79
N ILE A 230 10.51 -3.44 19.48
CA ILE A 230 9.81 -2.65 18.47
C ILE A 230 8.87 -3.61 17.74
N PHE A 231 7.56 -3.44 17.96
CA PHE A 231 6.56 -4.35 17.43
C PHE A 231 5.82 -3.69 16.24
N THR A 232 5.92 -4.29 15.06
CA THR A 232 5.30 -3.78 13.83
C THR A 232 4.11 -4.62 13.35
N GLY A 233 3.72 -5.64 14.14
CA GLY A 233 2.55 -6.47 13.89
C GLY A 233 1.23 -5.78 14.28
N MET A 234 0.14 -6.53 14.21
CA MET A 234 -1.18 -6.04 14.60
C MET A 234 -1.23 -5.77 16.11
N ILE A 235 -1.61 -4.54 16.48
CA ILE A 235 -1.67 -4.14 17.88
C ILE A 235 -2.70 -4.95 18.68
N ASP A 236 -3.83 -5.26 18.09
CA ASP A 236 -4.88 -6.08 18.71
C ASP A 236 -4.44 -7.54 18.92
N GLU A 237 -3.67 -8.12 17.99
CA GLU A 237 -3.05 -9.44 18.14
C GLU A 237 -2.04 -9.46 19.31
N TYR A 238 -1.25 -8.39 19.45
CA TYR A 238 -0.31 -8.26 20.58
C TYR A 238 -1.02 -8.39 21.94
N PHE A 239 -2.19 -7.79 22.06
CA PHE A 239 -3.01 -7.86 23.25
C PHE A 239 -4.01 -9.03 23.27
N GLY A 240 -3.83 -10.04 22.42
CA GLY A 240 -4.67 -11.24 22.38
C GLY A 240 -6.14 -10.95 22.08
N TYR A 241 -6.41 -9.88 21.30
CA TYR A 241 -7.76 -9.44 20.92
C TYR A 241 -8.71 -9.17 22.08
N GLN A 242 -8.18 -8.83 23.26
CA GLN A 242 -8.98 -8.71 24.50
C GLN A 242 -10.09 -7.63 24.45
N LEU A 243 -9.98 -6.64 23.56
CA LEU A 243 -11.00 -5.62 23.32
C LEU A 243 -11.84 -5.90 22.05
N GLY A 244 -11.55 -7.01 21.35
CA GLY A 244 -12.08 -7.36 20.04
C GLY A 244 -11.08 -7.16 18.92
N ALA A 245 -11.31 -7.79 17.78
CA ALA A 245 -10.44 -7.66 16.62
C ALA A 245 -10.71 -6.36 15.86
N LEU A 246 -9.64 -5.69 15.44
CA LEU A 246 -9.69 -4.62 14.45
C LEU A 246 -9.96 -5.22 13.05
N GLU A 247 -10.62 -4.49 12.20
CA GLU A 247 -10.97 -4.95 10.87
C GLU A 247 -9.90 -4.53 9.84
N TYR A 248 -9.59 -5.45 8.95
CA TYR A 248 -8.66 -5.24 7.84
C TYR A 248 -9.29 -5.71 6.52
N ARG A 249 -8.68 -5.35 5.42
CA ARG A 249 -8.89 -6.00 4.12
C ARG A 249 -7.70 -6.89 3.82
N SER A 250 -7.97 -7.98 3.14
CA SER A 250 -6.94 -8.90 2.65
C SER A 250 -6.90 -8.88 1.13
N VAL A 251 -5.77 -9.28 0.56
CA VAL A 251 -5.56 -9.37 -0.88
C VAL A 251 -4.89 -10.71 -1.21
N ARG A 252 -5.35 -11.34 -2.28
CA ARG A 252 -4.77 -12.56 -2.82
C ARG A 252 -4.26 -12.31 -4.24
N PHE A 253 -3.12 -12.89 -4.56
CA PHE A 253 -2.50 -12.78 -5.88
C PHE A 253 -2.43 -14.16 -6.55
N GLU A 254 -2.73 -14.18 -7.85
CA GLU A 254 -2.45 -15.32 -8.72
C GLU A 254 -1.40 -14.90 -9.72
N THR A 255 -0.19 -15.44 -9.57
CA THR A 255 0.97 -15.10 -10.39
C THR A 255 1.18 -16.17 -11.46
N GLU A 256 1.44 -15.73 -12.70
CA GLU A 256 1.58 -16.59 -13.87
C GLU A 256 2.74 -16.08 -14.74
N VAL A 257 3.56 -17.01 -15.21
CA VAL A 257 4.59 -16.75 -16.24
C VAL A 257 3.97 -17.00 -17.61
N LEU A 258 4.04 -16.00 -18.48
CA LEU A 258 3.51 -16.07 -19.84
C LEU A 258 4.63 -16.11 -20.88
N ASP A 259 4.47 -16.95 -21.90
CA ASP A 259 5.39 -17.07 -23.02
C ASP A 259 5.10 -16.01 -24.09
N CYS A 260 5.25 -14.75 -23.68
CA CYS A 260 5.15 -13.59 -24.56
C CYS A 260 5.95 -12.42 -23.97
N GLU A 261 6.44 -11.54 -24.82
CA GLU A 261 7.26 -10.38 -24.42
C GLU A 261 6.44 -9.31 -23.70
N ASN A 262 5.16 -9.15 -24.05
CA ASN A 262 4.31 -8.07 -23.56
C ASN A 262 2.85 -8.54 -23.57
N TYR A 263 2.22 -8.58 -22.42
CA TYR A 263 0.85 -9.07 -22.27
C TYR A 263 -0.20 -7.96 -22.39
N GLN A 264 -0.01 -6.85 -21.68
CA GLN A 264 -1.02 -5.79 -21.58
C GLN A 264 -0.49 -4.39 -21.91
N GLY A 265 0.82 -4.24 -22.16
CA GLY A 265 1.43 -2.98 -22.57
C GLY A 265 1.54 -1.93 -21.47
N ASN A 266 1.27 -2.27 -20.23
CA ASN A 266 1.36 -1.39 -19.07
C ASN A 266 1.61 -2.19 -17.79
N ALA A 267 2.28 -1.59 -16.82
CA ALA A 267 2.53 -2.26 -15.54
C ALA A 267 1.24 -2.57 -14.78
N VAL A 268 0.26 -1.67 -14.79
CA VAL A 268 -0.99 -1.83 -14.03
C VAL A 268 -2.21 -1.53 -14.89
N VAL A 269 -3.08 -2.52 -15.01
CA VAL A 269 -4.39 -2.40 -15.66
C VAL A 269 -5.47 -2.75 -14.65
N ASN A 270 -6.35 -1.79 -14.34
CA ASN A 270 -7.48 -1.96 -13.45
C ASN A 270 -8.69 -2.47 -14.24
N TYR A 271 -9.43 -3.40 -13.67
CA TYR A 271 -10.67 -3.92 -14.23
C TYR A 271 -11.84 -3.40 -13.39
N THR A 272 -12.62 -2.50 -13.93
CA THR A 272 -13.63 -1.78 -13.14
C THR A 272 -15.02 -2.41 -13.18
N GLU A 273 -15.25 -3.38 -14.06
CA GLU A 273 -16.48 -4.16 -14.09
C GLU A 273 -16.60 -5.04 -12.84
N ARG A 274 -17.81 -5.17 -12.31
CA ARG A 274 -18.09 -6.03 -11.16
C ARG A 274 -17.97 -7.53 -11.49
N GLU A 275 -18.28 -7.88 -12.72
CA GLU A 275 -18.30 -9.26 -13.23
C GLU A 275 -16.88 -9.85 -13.38
N VAL A 276 -15.86 -9.01 -13.56
CA VAL A 276 -14.45 -9.41 -13.56
C VAL A 276 -14.00 -9.61 -12.11
N PRO A 277 -13.58 -10.83 -11.71
CA PRO A 277 -13.41 -11.16 -10.29
C PRO A 277 -12.17 -10.52 -9.65
N TYR A 278 -11.15 -10.14 -10.42
CA TYR A 278 -9.97 -9.44 -9.94
C TYR A 278 -10.11 -7.92 -10.09
N THR A 279 -9.39 -7.18 -9.27
CA THR A 279 -9.40 -5.71 -9.30
C THR A 279 -8.43 -5.17 -10.34
N ARG A 280 -7.28 -5.84 -10.52
CA ARG A 280 -6.26 -5.44 -11.50
C ARG A 280 -5.36 -6.59 -11.92
N ILE A 281 -4.69 -6.41 -13.04
CA ILE A 281 -3.55 -7.22 -13.45
C ILE A 281 -2.31 -6.34 -13.37
N ILE A 282 -1.25 -6.89 -12.79
CA ILE A 282 0.08 -6.29 -12.71
C ILE A 282 0.97 -7.08 -13.66
N GLU A 283 1.61 -6.41 -14.62
CA GLU A 283 2.66 -6.97 -15.46
C GLU A 283 4.01 -6.40 -15.01
N HIS A 284 4.75 -7.19 -14.26
CA HIS A 284 5.83 -6.72 -13.41
C HIS A 284 7.05 -6.17 -14.16
N LYS A 285 7.38 -6.72 -15.34
CA LYS A 285 8.56 -6.30 -16.10
C LYS A 285 8.55 -4.81 -16.47
N HIS A 286 7.37 -4.21 -16.63
CA HIS A 286 7.26 -2.80 -17.02
C HIS A 286 7.75 -1.83 -15.94
N PHE A 287 7.81 -2.24 -14.67
CA PHE A 287 8.33 -1.40 -13.60
C PHE A 287 9.82 -1.04 -13.79
N GLU A 288 10.60 -1.98 -14.31
CA GLU A 288 12.03 -1.79 -14.55
C GLU A 288 12.37 -1.76 -16.06
N PHE A 289 11.38 -1.49 -16.93
CA PHE A 289 11.55 -1.44 -18.40
C PHE A 289 12.17 -2.71 -18.98
N GLY A 290 11.82 -3.87 -18.40
CA GLY A 290 12.36 -5.17 -18.73
C GLY A 290 12.12 -5.59 -20.18
N LYS A 291 13.10 -6.32 -20.74
CA LYS A 291 13.12 -6.79 -22.13
C LYS A 291 13.21 -8.31 -22.25
N GLN A 292 12.81 -9.02 -21.20
CA GLN A 292 12.80 -10.48 -21.20
C GLN A 292 11.83 -11.01 -22.29
N GLU A 293 12.11 -12.17 -22.86
CA GLU A 293 11.25 -12.82 -23.85
C GLU A 293 9.91 -13.26 -23.27
N LYS A 294 9.90 -13.61 -21.96
CA LYS A 294 8.69 -13.92 -21.19
C LYS A 294 8.25 -12.74 -20.34
N THR A 295 7.02 -12.78 -19.86
CA THR A 295 6.52 -11.83 -18.88
C THR A 295 5.88 -12.53 -17.69
N VAL A 296 5.79 -11.83 -16.58
CA VAL A 296 5.12 -12.31 -15.36
C VAL A 296 3.99 -11.35 -15.03
N ILE A 297 2.81 -11.91 -14.88
CA ILE A 297 1.62 -11.16 -14.45
C ILE A 297 1.13 -11.65 -13.09
N SER A 298 0.50 -10.76 -12.33
CA SER A 298 -0.26 -11.11 -11.12
C SER A 298 -1.67 -10.54 -11.21
N ARG A 299 -2.69 -11.41 -11.03
CA ARG A 299 -4.08 -10.99 -10.85
C ARG A 299 -4.34 -10.75 -9.37
N GLU A 300 -4.85 -9.58 -9.03
CA GLU A 300 -5.13 -9.17 -7.66
C GLU A 300 -6.60 -9.34 -7.32
N TYR A 301 -6.89 -10.08 -6.26
CA TYR A 301 -8.24 -10.32 -5.73
C TYR A 301 -8.36 -9.74 -4.33
N SER A 302 -9.30 -8.86 -4.12
CA SER A 302 -9.62 -8.36 -2.80
C SER A 302 -10.53 -9.34 -2.05
N SER A 303 -10.31 -9.50 -0.76
CA SER A 303 -11.10 -10.38 0.09
C SER A 303 -11.31 -9.78 1.48
N GLU A 304 -12.33 -10.25 2.18
CA GLU A 304 -12.48 -9.95 3.59
C GLU A 304 -11.36 -10.62 4.39
N TRP A 305 -10.93 -9.91 5.42
CA TRP A 305 -9.94 -10.42 6.35
C TRP A 305 -10.64 -11.11 7.53
N SER A 306 -10.02 -12.14 8.04
CA SER A 306 -10.35 -12.76 9.34
C SER A 306 -9.07 -13.08 10.10
N VAL A 307 -9.19 -13.27 11.41
CA VAL A 307 -8.06 -13.63 12.28
C VAL A 307 -7.32 -14.85 11.70
N GLY A 308 -6.01 -14.72 11.55
CA GLY A 308 -5.14 -15.72 10.93
C GLY A 308 -4.83 -15.49 9.45
N MET A 309 -5.52 -14.55 8.78
CA MET A 309 -5.16 -14.12 7.42
C MET A 309 -4.18 -12.94 7.45
N GLU A 310 -3.47 -12.74 6.32
CA GLU A 310 -2.61 -11.56 6.16
C GLU A 310 -3.42 -10.27 6.09
N PRO A 311 -3.18 -9.29 6.97
CA PRO A 311 -3.81 -7.98 6.92
C PRO A 311 -3.08 -7.06 5.93
N TYR A 312 -3.80 -6.54 4.94
CA TYR A 312 -3.21 -5.60 3.96
C TYR A 312 -3.56 -4.15 4.25
N TYR A 313 -4.83 -3.87 4.50
CA TYR A 313 -5.32 -2.50 4.71
C TYR A 313 -6.19 -2.42 5.96
N PRO A 314 -5.92 -1.49 6.89
CA PRO A 314 -6.82 -1.23 7.99
C PRO A 314 -8.13 -0.62 7.49
N VAL A 315 -9.24 -1.00 8.10
CA VAL A 315 -10.56 -0.38 7.88
C VAL A 315 -10.68 0.79 8.84
N ASN A 316 -10.30 1.99 8.40
CA ASN A 316 -10.26 3.19 9.22
C ASN A 316 -11.63 3.88 9.29
N ASP A 317 -12.70 3.13 9.63
CA ASP A 317 -14.00 3.70 9.97
C ASP A 317 -14.05 4.16 11.44
N GLU A 318 -15.14 4.83 11.80
CA GLU A 318 -15.31 5.40 13.16
C GLU A 318 -15.23 4.33 14.27
N LYS A 319 -15.86 3.18 14.04
CA LYS A 319 -15.87 2.04 14.99
C LYS A 319 -14.46 1.52 15.24
N ASN A 320 -13.71 1.24 14.17
CA ASN A 320 -12.37 0.68 14.25
C ASN A 320 -11.36 1.71 14.79
N ASN A 321 -11.50 2.98 14.41
CA ASN A 321 -10.65 4.04 14.96
C ASN A 321 -10.89 4.21 16.48
N ALA A 322 -12.13 4.15 16.96
CA ALA A 322 -12.42 4.18 18.38
C ALA A 322 -11.82 2.97 19.13
N LEU A 323 -11.95 1.76 18.57
CA LEU A 323 -11.34 0.56 19.12
C LEU A 323 -9.81 0.65 19.16
N PHE A 324 -9.18 1.18 18.10
CA PHE A 324 -7.74 1.40 18.05
C PHE A 324 -7.26 2.35 19.16
N GLU A 325 -7.98 3.45 19.44
CA GLU A 325 -7.62 4.35 20.54
C GLU A 325 -7.67 3.66 21.91
N GLU A 326 -8.54 2.67 22.11
CA GLU A 326 -8.52 1.87 23.35
C GLU A 326 -7.30 0.95 23.42
N TYR A 327 -6.91 0.31 22.31
CA TYR A 327 -5.65 -0.45 22.24
C TYR A 327 -4.41 0.42 22.46
N LYS A 328 -4.41 1.63 21.95
CA LYS A 328 -3.33 2.59 22.18
C LYS A 328 -3.14 2.94 23.67
N LYS A 329 -4.23 3.07 24.43
CA LYS A 329 -4.16 3.24 25.88
C LYS A 329 -3.55 2.02 26.59
N LEU A 330 -3.72 0.81 26.06
CA LEU A 330 -3.03 -0.37 26.57
C LEU A 330 -1.53 -0.33 26.20
N ALA A 331 -1.22 0.05 24.97
CA ALA A 331 0.15 0.17 24.48
C ALA A 331 0.97 1.20 25.28
N GLU A 332 0.37 2.30 25.72
CA GLU A 332 1.01 3.31 26.57
C GLU A 332 1.46 2.78 27.95
N LYS A 333 0.94 1.63 28.39
CA LYS A 333 1.33 0.97 29.65
C LYS A 333 2.50 -0.01 29.47
N GLU A 334 2.85 -0.33 28.24
CA GLU A 334 3.95 -1.23 27.90
C GLU A 334 5.29 -0.47 27.91
N GLU A 335 5.97 -0.40 29.06
CA GLU A 335 7.18 0.42 29.24
C GLU A 335 8.34 0.04 28.31
N ASN A 336 8.42 -1.23 27.89
CA ASN A 336 9.52 -1.76 27.09
C ASN A 336 9.11 -2.12 25.64
N VAL A 337 7.90 -1.78 25.21
CA VAL A 337 7.42 -2.08 23.85
C VAL A 337 7.03 -0.81 23.12
N ILE A 338 7.53 -0.67 21.91
CA ILE A 338 7.29 0.45 21.01
C ILE A 338 6.50 -0.10 19.84
N PHE A 339 5.26 0.34 19.69
CA PHE A 339 4.43 -0.01 18.55
C PHE A 339 4.70 0.96 17.40
N GLY A 340 4.70 0.46 16.17
CA GLY A 340 4.86 1.28 14.99
C GLY A 340 4.67 0.51 13.68
N GLY A 341 4.73 1.22 12.56
CA GLY A 341 4.42 0.67 11.24
C GLY A 341 2.93 0.58 10.97
N ARG A 342 2.56 0.12 9.77
CA ARG A 342 1.17 0.14 9.28
C ARG A 342 0.19 -0.57 10.20
N LEU A 343 0.56 -1.73 10.73
CA LEU A 343 -0.30 -2.55 11.58
C LEU A 343 -0.25 -2.09 13.04
N GLY A 344 0.94 -1.74 13.54
CA GLY A 344 1.10 -1.24 14.91
C GLY A 344 0.45 0.13 15.14
N ASP A 345 0.47 1.01 14.14
CA ASP A 345 -0.19 2.32 14.15
C ASP A 345 -1.63 2.28 13.62
N TYR A 346 -2.10 1.13 13.13
CA TYR A 346 -3.40 0.96 12.48
C TYR A 346 -3.69 2.06 11.43
N LYS A 347 -2.70 2.34 10.58
CA LYS A 347 -2.78 3.40 9.56
C LYS A 347 -2.48 2.89 8.16
N TYR A 348 -3.19 3.43 7.19
CA TYR A 348 -2.85 3.25 5.80
C TYR A 348 -1.69 4.19 5.45
N TYR A 349 -0.47 3.64 5.44
CA TYR A 349 0.74 4.36 5.06
C TYR A 349 1.20 3.98 3.66
N ASP A 350 1.52 4.95 2.82
CA ASP A 350 2.39 4.76 1.68
C ASP A 350 3.85 4.58 2.15
N MET A 351 4.70 4.01 1.32
CA MET A 351 6.09 3.68 1.71
C MET A 351 6.87 4.88 2.25
N ASP A 352 6.68 6.07 1.68
CA ASP A 352 7.33 7.29 2.14
C ASP A 352 6.91 7.66 3.57
N LYS A 353 5.64 7.49 3.90
CA LYS A 353 5.12 7.73 5.25
C LYS A 353 5.59 6.69 6.25
N VAL A 354 5.79 5.44 5.81
CA VAL A 354 6.41 4.39 6.63
C VAL A 354 7.84 4.79 7.02
N VAL A 355 8.64 5.25 6.04
CA VAL A 355 10.01 5.71 6.29
C VAL A 355 10.03 6.94 7.19
N ALA A 356 9.20 7.94 6.90
CA ALA A 356 9.10 9.15 7.71
C ALA A 356 8.73 8.82 9.17
N ALA A 357 7.70 7.98 9.38
CA ALA A 357 7.26 7.58 10.71
C ALA A 357 8.36 6.84 11.50
N ALA A 358 9.15 5.98 10.85
CA ALA A 358 10.26 5.31 11.49
C ALA A 358 11.37 6.29 11.89
N LEU A 359 11.73 7.23 11.00
CA LEU A 359 12.75 8.24 11.27
C LEU A 359 12.32 9.21 12.39
N ASP A 360 11.05 9.64 12.39
CA ASP A 360 10.49 10.53 13.42
C ASP A 360 10.50 9.83 14.80
N ARG A 361 10.08 8.55 14.83
CA ARG A 361 10.09 7.75 16.07
C ARG A 361 11.49 7.63 16.67
N LEU A 362 12.52 7.50 15.83
CA LEU A 362 13.91 7.45 16.28
C LEU A 362 14.40 8.76 16.94
N GLY A 363 13.80 9.88 16.61
CA GLY A 363 14.04 11.16 17.28
C GLY A 363 13.65 11.16 18.76
N GLU A 364 12.72 10.30 19.15
CA GLU A 364 12.25 10.14 20.54
C GLU A 364 13.20 9.27 21.40
N PHE A 365 14.17 8.57 20.78
CA PHE A 365 15.15 7.67 21.45
C PHE A 365 16.48 8.37 21.78
N ASN A 366 16.49 9.61 22.13
CA ASN A 366 17.70 10.33 22.57
C ASN A 366 17.97 10.14 24.06
#